data_1a5879ac5ecaa099cb05898601a0b7f8
#
_entry.id   1a5879ac5ecaa099cb05898601a0b7f8
#
_cell.length_a   1.000
_cell.length_b   1.000
_cell.length_c   1.000
_cell.angle_alpha   90.00
_cell.angle_beta   90.00
_cell.angle_gamma   90.00
#
_symmetry.space_group_name_H-M   'P 1'
#
loop_
_entity.id
_entity.type
_entity.pdbx_description
1 polymer ?
#
loop_
_entity_poly.entity_id
_entity_poly.type
_entity_poly.pdbx_seq_one_letter_code
_entity_poly.pdbx_strand_id
1 'polypeptide(L)'
;MRKTAPPVKKAENESRVVGRVALLRGVGSATGADEKSRPITTGAAVYERDELTTGIKSFAVIAFNDKSRITMSAGTVFRIEEHQYKPEQPDENNAFFSFVRGGLRLVTGLIGKLNQKSFRIGTPTATIGIRGTGFDLACENDCVDTTARLNPLRDTAISALLNYFLRPAHAQTGSGMYARVWDGAIEFQFQGGKLLLENGKAAFLRNGFTRPVIIPDFPVHLRQMGGAPRPDGVEVKDDLFGGVDQEEMKPGLYVNVRDGDVAVQGNDGNTINLGKGEASLSALDGATVRLSFVPPFQKFDKIPNPAQVTPKMQKMIDLFGDKGQEKQEFECRLQ
;
A
#
# COMPACT_ATOMS: atom_id res chain seq x y z
N MET A 1 45.89 -23.19 4.92
CA MET A 1 44.60 -23.24 5.63
C MET A 1 43.70 -22.10 5.11
N ARG A 2 42.72 -22.39 4.24
CA ARG A 2 41.76 -21.42 3.75
C ARG A 2 40.65 -21.30 4.80
N LYS A 3 40.50 -20.13 5.44
CA LYS A 3 39.35 -19.82 6.27
C LYS A 3 38.12 -19.64 5.36
N THR A 4 37.19 -20.57 5.41
CA THR A 4 35.85 -20.43 4.83
C THR A 4 35.10 -19.37 5.60
N ALA A 5 34.66 -18.34 4.89
CA ALA A 5 33.77 -17.33 5.44
C ALA A 5 32.42 -17.96 5.86
N PRO A 6 31.80 -17.52 6.97
CA PRO A 6 30.52 -18.07 7.39
C PRO A 6 29.44 -17.75 6.35
N PRO A 7 28.45 -18.63 6.15
CA PRO A 7 27.39 -18.41 5.22
C PRO A 7 26.60 -17.15 5.63
N VAL A 8 26.50 -16.19 4.72
CA VAL A 8 25.61 -15.04 4.86
C VAL A 8 24.19 -15.61 4.96
N LYS A 9 23.60 -15.54 6.15
CA LYS A 9 22.18 -15.82 6.34
C LYS A 9 21.41 -14.84 5.44
N LYS A 10 20.86 -15.34 4.33
CA LYS A 10 19.86 -14.67 3.54
C LYS A 10 18.69 -14.41 4.51
N ALA A 11 18.53 -13.17 4.95
CA ALA A 11 17.38 -12.78 5.73
C ALA A 11 16.16 -13.15 4.88
N GLU A 12 15.38 -14.13 5.32
CA GLU A 12 14.07 -14.39 4.78
C GLU A 12 13.26 -13.11 4.99
N ASN A 13 12.97 -12.45 3.88
CA ASN A 13 12.29 -11.17 3.83
C ASN A 13 10.79 -11.47 4.01
N GLU A 14 10.38 -11.81 5.24
CA GLU A 14 8.98 -12.01 5.57
C GLU A 14 8.27 -10.67 5.38
N SER A 15 7.40 -10.61 4.37
CA SER A 15 6.57 -9.44 4.11
C SER A 15 5.61 -9.25 5.30
N ARG A 16 5.81 -8.19 6.07
CA ARG A 16 4.99 -7.88 7.25
C ARG A 16 3.76 -7.09 6.84
N VAL A 17 2.58 -7.49 7.34
CA VAL A 17 1.36 -6.70 7.20
C VAL A 17 1.53 -5.37 7.94
N VAL A 18 1.42 -4.27 7.22
CA VAL A 18 1.57 -2.91 7.76
C VAL A 18 0.28 -2.10 7.68
N GLY A 19 -0.68 -2.57 6.90
CA GLY A 19 -1.95 -1.89 6.71
C GLY A 19 -3.00 -2.77 6.07
N ARG A 20 -4.17 -2.19 5.85
CA ARG A 20 -5.30 -2.84 5.17
C ARG A 20 -6.05 -1.86 4.29
N VAL A 21 -6.67 -2.39 3.27
CA VAL A 21 -7.60 -1.65 2.41
C VAL A 21 -8.89 -1.41 3.18
N ALA A 22 -9.11 -0.19 3.67
CA ALA A 22 -10.33 0.17 4.39
C ALA A 22 -11.52 0.34 3.46
N LEU A 23 -11.28 0.81 2.23
CA LEU A 23 -12.31 1.02 1.22
C LEU A 23 -11.67 0.92 -0.17
N LEU A 24 -12.30 0.20 -1.08
CA LEU A 24 -11.97 0.19 -2.50
C LEU A 24 -13.22 0.46 -3.34
N ARG A 25 -13.11 1.36 -4.30
CA ARG A 25 -14.10 1.54 -5.36
C ARG A 25 -13.40 1.38 -6.70
N GLY A 26 -13.93 0.48 -7.53
CA GLY A 26 -13.32 0.12 -8.80
C GLY A 26 -12.26 -0.97 -8.64
N VAL A 27 -11.13 -0.83 -9.30
CA VAL A 27 -10.07 -1.84 -9.34
C VAL A 27 -8.75 -1.28 -8.80
N GLY A 28 -7.99 -2.14 -8.14
CA GLY A 28 -6.66 -1.85 -7.66
C GLY A 28 -5.83 -3.12 -7.56
N SER A 29 -4.52 -2.97 -7.52
CA SER A 29 -3.58 -4.06 -7.35
C SER A 29 -2.45 -3.68 -6.39
N ALA A 30 -1.83 -4.68 -5.82
CA ALA A 30 -0.59 -4.57 -5.07
C ALA A 30 0.46 -5.47 -5.71
N THR A 31 1.67 -4.96 -5.89
CA THR A 31 2.80 -5.74 -6.37
C THR A 31 3.82 -5.81 -5.25
N GLY A 32 4.10 -7.02 -4.77
CA GLY A 32 5.01 -7.25 -3.66
C GLY A 32 6.49 -7.16 -4.04
N ALA A 33 7.37 -7.31 -3.06
CA ALA A 33 8.82 -7.34 -3.26
C ALA A 33 9.30 -8.51 -4.13
N ASP A 34 8.47 -9.54 -4.31
CA ASP A 34 8.69 -10.68 -5.20
C ASP A 34 8.23 -10.42 -6.65
N GLU A 35 7.88 -9.18 -6.97
CA GLU A 35 7.36 -8.72 -8.27
C GLU A 35 6.02 -9.37 -8.69
N LYS A 36 5.37 -10.11 -7.80
CA LYS A 36 4.04 -10.66 -8.07
C LYS A 36 2.95 -9.64 -7.79
N SER A 37 2.10 -9.44 -8.79
CA SER A 37 0.94 -8.58 -8.66
C SER A 37 -0.29 -9.39 -8.21
N ARG A 38 -1.03 -8.82 -7.25
CA ARG A 38 -2.30 -9.36 -6.76
C ARG A 38 -3.39 -8.28 -6.78
N PRO A 39 -4.65 -8.63 -7.07
CA PRO A 39 -5.75 -7.70 -6.92
C PRO A 39 -5.93 -7.38 -5.43
N ILE A 40 -6.33 -6.14 -5.12
CA ILE A 40 -6.74 -5.76 -3.76
C ILE A 40 -8.24 -5.63 -3.68
N THR A 41 -8.79 -5.96 -2.52
CA THR A 41 -10.20 -5.80 -2.16
C THR A 41 -10.31 -5.10 -0.81
N THR A 42 -11.49 -4.63 -0.45
CA THR A 42 -11.72 -4.09 0.91
C THR A 42 -11.41 -5.19 1.94
N GLY A 43 -10.65 -4.84 2.99
CA GLY A 43 -10.12 -5.76 4.00
C GLY A 43 -8.80 -6.43 3.64
N ALA A 44 -8.36 -6.40 2.38
CA ALA A 44 -7.10 -7.02 1.96
C ALA A 44 -5.90 -6.44 2.71
N ALA A 45 -4.94 -7.31 3.02
CA ALA A 45 -3.69 -6.92 3.67
C ALA A 45 -2.79 -6.12 2.71
N VAL A 46 -2.06 -5.18 3.29
CA VAL A 46 -1.03 -4.39 2.62
C VAL A 46 0.29 -4.61 3.34
N TYR A 47 1.31 -4.92 2.57
CA TYR A 47 2.61 -5.31 3.11
C TYR A 47 3.66 -4.22 2.94
N GLU A 48 4.68 -4.27 3.77
CA GLU A 48 5.91 -3.51 3.54
C GLU A 48 6.49 -3.88 2.17
N ARG A 49 6.94 -2.89 1.42
CA ARG A 49 7.45 -2.98 0.03
C ARG A 49 6.41 -3.28 -1.04
N ASP A 50 5.13 -3.19 -0.71
CA ASP A 50 4.10 -3.22 -1.75
C ASP A 50 4.13 -1.93 -2.59
N GLU A 51 3.99 -2.10 -3.90
CA GLU A 51 3.56 -1.04 -4.82
C GLU A 51 2.07 -1.18 -5.05
N LEU A 52 1.31 -0.19 -4.60
CA LEU A 52 -0.13 -0.12 -4.75
C LEU A 52 -0.49 0.69 -6.00
N THR A 53 -1.42 0.19 -6.78
CA THR A 53 -1.92 0.86 -8.00
C THR A 53 -3.44 0.88 -8.00
N THR A 54 -4.01 2.04 -8.33
CA THR A 54 -5.45 2.18 -8.59
C THR A 54 -5.73 2.34 -10.08
N GLY A 55 -6.80 1.73 -10.56
CA GLY A 55 -7.24 1.82 -11.95
C GLY A 55 -7.90 3.16 -12.29
N ILE A 56 -8.30 3.31 -13.56
CA ILE A 56 -9.08 4.46 -14.05
C ILE A 56 -10.44 4.48 -13.34
N LYS A 57 -10.91 5.67 -12.89
CA LYS A 57 -12.17 5.86 -12.15
C LYS A 57 -12.27 5.05 -10.85
N SER A 58 -11.12 4.66 -10.30
CA SER A 58 -11.03 3.90 -9.06
C SER A 58 -10.44 4.77 -7.95
N PHE A 59 -10.69 4.41 -6.70
CA PHE A 59 -9.94 4.92 -5.56
C PHE A 59 -9.83 3.85 -4.47
N ALA A 60 -8.78 3.94 -3.67
CA ALA A 60 -8.57 3.08 -2.52
C ALA A 60 -8.25 3.91 -1.28
N VAL A 61 -8.79 3.51 -0.14
CA VAL A 61 -8.40 4.03 1.18
C VAL A 61 -7.65 2.94 1.91
N ILE A 62 -6.41 3.23 2.26
CA ILE A 62 -5.54 2.35 3.01
C ILE A 62 -5.45 2.87 4.44
N ALA A 63 -5.72 2.01 5.41
CA ALA A 63 -5.47 2.27 6.82
C ALA A 63 -4.23 1.50 7.26
N PHE A 64 -3.31 2.17 7.96
CA PHE A 64 -2.09 1.56 8.50
C PHE A 64 -2.24 1.27 9.99
N ASN A 65 -1.40 0.36 10.50
CA ASN A 65 -1.43 -0.06 11.90
C ASN A 65 -1.03 1.06 12.90
N ASP A 66 -0.34 2.12 12.44
CA ASP A 66 -0.07 3.34 13.22
C ASP A 66 -1.23 4.35 13.20
N LYS A 67 -2.39 3.97 12.64
CA LYS A 67 -3.58 4.80 12.45
C LYS A 67 -3.42 5.91 11.40
N SER A 68 -2.34 5.94 10.63
CA SER A 68 -2.28 6.76 9.43
C SER A 68 -3.25 6.23 8.37
N ARG A 69 -3.75 7.11 7.51
CA ARG A 69 -4.68 6.77 6.45
C ARG A 69 -4.32 7.49 5.17
N ILE A 70 -4.41 6.77 4.08
CA ILE A 70 -4.10 7.28 2.74
C ILE A 70 -5.27 6.99 1.83
N THR A 71 -5.74 7.99 1.10
CA THR A 71 -6.64 7.81 -0.04
C THR A 71 -5.84 7.99 -1.32
N MET A 72 -5.84 6.96 -2.16
CA MET A 72 -5.29 6.96 -3.50
C MET A 72 -6.41 7.23 -4.50
N SER A 73 -6.32 8.28 -5.32
CA SER A 73 -7.28 8.57 -6.39
C SER A 73 -7.04 7.71 -7.63
N ALA A 74 -7.77 7.94 -8.71
CA ALA A 74 -7.62 7.19 -9.96
C ALA A 74 -6.22 7.31 -10.56
N GLY A 75 -5.69 6.20 -11.07
CA GLY A 75 -4.39 6.13 -11.74
C GLY A 75 -3.19 6.38 -10.84
N THR A 76 -3.35 6.25 -9.53
CA THR A 76 -2.28 6.49 -8.55
C THR A 76 -1.36 5.27 -8.46
N VAL A 77 -0.06 5.55 -8.36
CA VAL A 77 0.99 4.59 -8.01
C VAL A 77 1.70 5.07 -6.75
N PHE A 78 1.69 4.23 -5.74
CA PHE A 78 2.19 4.52 -4.41
C PHE A 78 2.94 3.30 -3.84
N ARG A 79 4.14 3.50 -3.30
CA ARG A 79 4.95 2.43 -2.71
C ARG A 79 5.10 2.62 -1.21
N ILE A 80 5.08 1.51 -0.51
CA ILE A 80 5.42 1.42 0.90
C ILE A 80 6.87 0.95 0.98
N GLU A 81 7.81 1.88 1.11
CA GLU A 81 9.24 1.54 1.15
C GLU A 81 9.60 0.90 2.49
N GLU A 82 9.21 1.56 3.57
CA GLU A 82 9.41 1.12 4.95
C GLU A 82 8.20 1.54 5.79
N HIS A 83 7.74 0.65 6.65
CA HIS A 83 6.72 0.98 7.65
C HIS A 83 6.90 0.11 8.87
N GLN A 84 7.46 0.67 9.93
CA GLN A 84 7.64 0.02 11.22
C GLN A 84 6.91 0.78 12.30
N TYR A 85 5.95 0.14 12.93
CA TYR A 85 5.24 0.68 14.08
C TYR A 85 5.35 -0.27 15.26
N LYS A 86 5.99 0.21 16.32
CA LYS A 86 6.16 -0.46 17.61
C LYS A 86 5.72 0.51 18.70
N PRO A 87 4.54 0.34 19.30
CA PRO A 87 4.04 1.24 20.34
C PRO A 87 5.00 1.38 21.52
N GLU A 88 5.65 0.26 21.90
CA GLU A 88 6.57 0.17 23.04
C GLU A 88 7.93 0.82 22.79
N GLN A 89 8.28 1.09 21.52
CA GLN A 89 9.58 1.63 21.10
C GLN A 89 9.41 2.77 20.09
N PRO A 90 8.91 3.94 20.52
CA PRO A 90 8.58 5.04 19.60
C PRO A 90 9.74 5.53 18.75
N ASP A 91 10.97 5.46 19.26
CA ASP A 91 12.18 5.92 18.56
C ASP A 91 12.58 5.01 17.38
N GLU A 92 12.13 3.76 17.37
CA GLU A 92 12.34 2.81 16.28
C GLU A 92 11.26 2.89 15.19
N ASN A 93 10.22 3.69 15.41
CA ASN A 93 9.13 3.84 14.46
C ASN A 93 9.60 4.62 13.23
N ASN A 94 9.24 4.11 12.05
CA ASN A 94 9.58 4.72 10.78
C ASN A 94 8.49 4.47 9.74
N ALA A 95 8.19 5.48 8.93
CA ALA A 95 7.31 5.38 7.77
C ALA A 95 7.93 6.14 6.60
N PHE A 96 8.35 5.41 5.59
CA PHE A 96 8.85 5.96 4.35
C PHE A 96 8.03 5.43 3.18
N PHE A 97 7.45 6.34 2.44
CA PHE A 97 6.60 6.06 1.29
C PHE A 97 7.15 6.73 0.04
N SER A 98 6.80 6.20 -1.12
CA SER A 98 7.08 6.82 -2.42
C SER A 98 5.79 7.09 -3.17
N PHE A 99 5.50 8.35 -3.44
CA PHE A 99 4.39 8.77 -4.31
C PHE A 99 4.92 9.00 -5.72
N VAL A 100 4.57 8.11 -6.64
CA VAL A 100 5.12 8.08 -8.00
C VAL A 100 4.28 8.92 -8.95
N ARG A 101 2.94 8.76 -8.92
CA ARG A 101 2.00 9.51 -9.78
C ARG A 101 0.57 9.44 -9.28
N GLY A 102 -0.30 10.25 -9.85
CA GLY A 102 -1.75 10.28 -9.57
C GLY A 102 -2.12 11.30 -8.51
N GLY A 103 -3.01 10.95 -7.59
CA GLY A 103 -3.44 11.82 -6.49
C GLY A 103 -3.52 11.09 -5.17
N LEU A 104 -3.03 11.72 -4.12
CA LEU A 104 -2.92 11.17 -2.78
C LEU A 104 -3.52 12.16 -1.77
N ARG A 105 -4.33 11.66 -0.84
CA ARG A 105 -4.75 12.35 0.37
C ARG A 105 -4.24 11.60 1.57
N LEU A 106 -3.67 12.27 2.53
CA LEU A 106 -3.05 11.63 3.67
C LEU A 106 -3.41 12.31 4.98
N VAL A 107 -3.68 11.49 6.00
CA VAL A 107 -3.74 11.88 7.41
C VAL A 107 -2.68 11.08 8.16
N THR A 108 -1.82 11.79 8.88
CA THR A 108 -0.75 11.14 9.64
C THR A 108 -1.27 10.45 10.89
N GLY A 109 -0.71 9.29 11.17
CA GLY A 109 -0.98 8.49 12.35
C GLY A 109 -0.02 8.76 13.51
N LEU A 110 0.19 7.73 14.32
CA LEU A 110 0.97 7.82 15.55
C LEU A 110 2.47 7.99 15.28
N ILE A 111 3.02 7.37 14.22
CA ILE A 111 4.44 7.55 13.86
C ILE A 111 4.75 9.03 13.67
N GLY A 112 3.99 9.71 12.80
CA GLY A 112 4.22 11.10 12.50
C GLY A 112 3.88 12.07 13.64
N LYS A 113 2.94 11.69 14.52
CA LYS A 113 2.59 12.49 15.70
C LYS A 113 3.63 12.40 16.80
N LEU A 114 4.22 11.24 17.01
CA LEU A 114 5.23 11.00 18.04
C LEU A 114 6.62 11.47 17.60
N ASN A 115 7.00 11.19 16.35
CA ASN A 115 8.27 11.59 15.78
C ASN A 115 8.11 12.04 14.31
N GLN A 116 8.00 13.34 14.10
CA GLN A 116 7.79 13.93 12.78
C GLN A 116 8.90 13.58 11.77
N LYS A 117 10.13 13.37 12.23
CA LYS A 117 11.28 13.03 11.37
C LYS A 117 11.22 11.60 10.83
N SER A 118 10.48 10.74 11.51
CA SER A 118 10.30 9.33 11.15
C SER A 118 9.23 9.11 10.07
N PHE A 119 8.52 10.17 9.65
CA PHE A 119 7.51 10.06 8.60
C PHE A 119 7.91 10.89 7.38
N ARG A 120 8.10 10.23 6.24
CA ARG A 120 8.56 10.88 5.00
C ARG A 120 7.84 10.31 3.78
N ILE A 121 7.63 11.16 2.78
CA ILE A 121 7.16 10.75 1.46
C ILE A 121 8.16 11.24 0.41
N GLY A 122 8.78 10.30 -0.28
CA GLY A 122 9.55 10.57 -1.49
C GLY A 122 8.62 10.82 -2.67
N THR A 123 8.96 11.78 -3.50
CA THR A 123 8.33 12.02 -4.78
C THR A 123 9.43 12.17 -5.84
N PRO A 124 9.14 12.10 -7.13
CA PRO A 124 10.18 12.24 -8.16
C PRO A 124 10.96 13.55 -8.09
N THR A 125 10.38 14.60 -7.50
CA THR A 125 10.94 15.95 -7.52
C THR A 125 11.31 16.51 -6.13
N ALA A 126 10.81 15.89 -5.05
CA ALA A 126 11.01 16.38 -3.69
C ALA A 126 10.83 15.28 -2.66
N THR A 127 11.32 15.49 -1.44
CA THR A 127 10.94 14.73 -0.26
C THR A 127 10.04 15.58 0.63
N ILE A 128 8.96 15.01 1.10
CA ILE A 128 7.99 15.67 1.97
C ILE A 128 8.15 15.11 3.38
N GLY A 129 8.51 15.97 4.31
CA GLY A 129 8.41 15.75 5.74
C GLY A 129 7.10 16.32 6.28
N ILE A 130 6.65 15.84 7.42
CA ILE A 130 5.38 16.27 8.02
C ILE A 130 5.60 16.98 9.36
N ARG A 131 4.60 17.80 9.73
CA ARG A 131 4.50 18.41 11.06
C ARG A 131 3.08 18.24 11.60
N GLY A 132 2.65 16.95 11.79
CA GLY A 132 1.32 16.57 12.30
C GLY A 132 0.21 17.01 11.34
N THR A 133 -0.25 16.14 10.38
CA THR A 133 -0.87 16.75 9.20
C THR A 133 -1.95 15.95 8.51
N GLY A 134 -2.82 16.74 7.83
CA GLY A 134 -3.62 16.32 6.70
C GLY A 134 -3.27 17.11 5.45
N PHE A 135 -2.96 16.43 4.34
CA PHE A 135 -2.56 17.09 3.09
C PHE A 135 -2.92 16.27 1.86
N ASP A 136 -2.92 16.95 0.73
CA ASP A 136 -3.16 16.37 -0.59
C ASP A 136 -1.91 16.56 -1.45
N LEU A 137 -1.57 15.56 -2.25
CA LEU A 137 -0.58 15.60 -3.32
C LEU A 137 -1.25 15.22 -4.64
N ALA A 138 -0.88 15.87 -5.71
CA ALA A 138 -1.33 15.50 -7.05
C ALA A 138 -0.20 15.68 -8.06
N CYS A 139 -0.05 14.68 -8.90
CA CYS A 139 0.81 14.71 -10.08
C CYS A 139 -0.01 14.99 -11.32
N GLU A 140 0.32 16.04 -12.05
CA GLU A 140 -0.27 16.31 -13.35
C GLU A 140 0.74 15.97 -14.45
N ASN A 141 0.30 15.13 -15.40
CA ASN A 141 1.07 14.74 -16.59
C ASN A 141 2.48 14.17 -16.29
N ASP A 142 2.56 13.13 -15.46
CA ASP A 142 3.79 12.49 -15.00
C ASP A 142 4.75 13.44 -14.24
N CYS A 143 4.82 13.29 -12.92
CA CYS A 143 5.84 13.96 -12.09
C CYS A 143 7.25 13.42 -12.34
N VAL A 144 7.41 12.47 -13.25
CA VAL A 144 8.71 11.91 -13.61
C VAL A 144 9.37 12.86 -14.61
N ASP A 145 10.58 13.28 -14.30
CA ASP A 145 11.40 14.00 -15.23
C ASP A 145 11.75 13.09 -16.43
N THR A 146 10.98 13.21 -17.53
CA THR A 146 11.18 12.40 -18.75
C THR A 146 12.51 12.70 -19.44
N THR A 147 13.24 13.71 -19.00
CA THR A 147 14.57 14.03 -19.54
C THR A 147 15.60 12.95 -19.24
N ALA A 148 15.41 12.11 -18.21
CA ALA A 148 16.33 11.01 -17.88
C ALA A 148 16.19 9.77 -18.81
N ARG A 149 15.25 9.74 -19.74
CA ARG A 149 15.04 8.64 -20.70
C ARG A 149 15.32 9.04 -22.15
N LEU A 150 16.07 10.09 -22.39
CA LEU A 150 16.57 10.39 -23.74
C LEU A 150 17.66 9.36 -24.09
N ASN A 151 17.26 8.40 -24.91
CA ASN A 151 18.16 7.46 -25.56
C ASN A 151 19.09 8.28 -26.46
N PRO A 152 20.42 8.41 -26.21
CA PRO A 152 21.29 9.36 -26.88
C PRO A 152 21.54 9.03 -28.36
N LEU A 153 20.86 8.03 -28.93
CA LEU A 153 21.08 7.55 -30.32
C LEU A 153 20.01 7.97 -31.31
N ARG A 154 19.04 8.84 -30.93
CA ARG A 154 17.95 9.21 -31.87
C ARG A 154 17.73 10.71 -32.09
N ASP A 155 18.49 11.56 -31.48
CA ASP A 155 18.39 13.01 -31.72
C ASP A 155 19.35 13.47 -32.81
N THR A 156 18.87 13.34 -34.05
CA THR A 156 19.44 14.17 -35.12
C THR A 156 19.00 15.62 -34.89
N ALA A 157 19.91 16.57 -35.09
CA ALA A 157 19.70 18.02 -34.89
C ALA A 157 18.43 18.56 -35.59
N ILE A 158 17.89 17.84 -36.56
CA ILE A 158 16.66 18.15 -37.29
C ILE A 158 15.41 17.99 -36.42
N SER A 159 15.34 16.97 -35.51
CA SER A 159 14.19 16.77 -34.62
C SER A 159 14.12 17.88 -33.55
N ALA A 160 15.25 18.36 -33.05
CA ALA A 160 15.31 19.45 -32.11
C ALA A 160 14.82 20.78 -32.75
N LEU A 161 15.17 21.04 -33.98
CA LEU A 161 14.75 22.22 -34.73
C LEU A 161 13.25 22.21 -35.03
N LEU A 162 12.69 21.06 -35.49
CA LEU A 162 11.26 20.90 -35.75
C LEU A 162 10.44 21.09 -34.44
N ASN A 163 10.87 20.52 -33.35
CA ASN A 163 10.20 20.67 -32.05
C ASN A 163 10.24 22.10 -31.50
N TYR A 164 11.25 22.90 -31.87
CA TYR A 164 11.32 24.31 -31.51
C TYR A 164 10.31 25.16 -32.27
N PHE A 165 10.12 24.90 -33.58
CA PHE A 165 9.19 25.65 -34.44
C PHE A 165 7.73 25.18 -34.40
N LEU A 166 7.47 23.93 -34.03
CA LEU A 166 6.13 23.34 -33.96
C LEU A 166 5.53 23.26 -32.57
N ARG A 167 6.09 23.98 -31.59
CA ARG A 167 5.44 24.08 -30.28
C ARG A 167 4.11 24.83 -30.43
N PRO A 168 2.95 24.14 -30.37
CA PRO A 168 1.69 24.85 -30.26
C PRO A 168 1.73 25.66 -28.97
N ALA A 169 1.38 26.95 -29.04
CA ALA A 169 1.19 27.80 -27.88
C ALA A 169 -0.09 27.39 -27.12
N HIS A 170 -0.14 26.15 -26.66
CA HIS A 170 -1.10 25.76 -25.65
C HIS A 170 -0.58 26.29 -24.32
N ALA A 171 -1.45 27.04 -23.61
CA ALA A 171 -1.23 27.33 -22.22
C ALA A 171 -0.93 26.01 -21.50
N GLN A 172 0.36 25.72 -21.28
CA GLN A 172 0.80 24.51 -20.63
C GLN A 172 0.33 24.61 -19.19
N THR A 173 -0.77 23.94 -18.87
CA THR A 173 -0.98 23.44 -17.52
C THR A 173 0.27 22.62 -17.21
N GLY A 174 1.13 23.16 -16.35
CA GLY A 174 2.51 22.68 -16.27
C GLY A 174 2.54 21.29 -15.66
N SER A 175 3.20 20.34 -16.33
CA SER A 175 3.55 19.05 -15.71
C SER A 175 4.33 19.29 -14.41
N GLY A 176 3.90 18.65 -13.34
CA GLY A 176 4.51 18.83 -12.03
C GLY A 176 3.68 18.30 -10.87
N MET A 177 4.16 18.58 -9.68
CA MET A 177 3.54 18.15 -8.44
C MET A 177 2.86 19.32 -7.73
N TYR A 178 1.63 19.12 -7.38
CA TYR A 178 0.85 20.00 -6.52
C TYR A 178 0.79 19.44 -5.10
N ALA A 179 0.86 20.30 -4.10
CA ALA A 179 0.59 19.95 -2.72
C ALA A 179 -0.32 20.99 -2.07
N ARG A 180 -1.22 20.54 -1.20
CA ARG A 180 -2.10 21.39 -0.41
C ARG A 180 -2.22 20.85 1.00
N VAL A 181 -2.05 21.71 1.98
CA VAL A 181 -2.22 21.38 3.40
C VAL A 181 -3.59 21.85 3.87
N TRP A 182 -4.32 20.97 4.53
CA TRP A 182 -5.62 21.29 5.11
C TRP A 182 -5.69 21.04 6.63
N ASP A 183 -4.59 20.49 7.21
CA ASP A 183 -4.35 20.39 8.65
C ASP A 183 -2.85 20.34 8.93
N GLY A 184 -2.35 21.13 9.89
CA GLY A 184 -0.95 21.19 10.28
C GLY A 184 -0.01 21.85 9.24
N ALA A 185 1.14 21.23 8.96
CA ALA A 185 2.13 21.73 8.00
C ALA A 185 2.95 20.59 7.38
N ILE A 186 3.48 20.79 6.18
CA ILE A 186 4.47 19.93 5.53
C ILE A 186 5.74 20.69 5.20
N GLU A 187 6.88 20.02 5.25
CA GLU A 187 8.17 20.56 4.79
C GLU A 187 8.53 19.92 3.46
N PHE A 188 8.56 20.72 2.40
CA PHE A 188 9.10 20.34 1.12
C PHE A 188 10.62 20.46 1.15
N GLN A 189 11.32 19.36 0.90
CA GLN A 189 12.76 19.34 0.67
C GLN A 189 13.01 19.07 -0.81
N PHE A 190 13.59 20.03 -1.50
CA PHE A 190 13.87 19.98 -2.93
C PHE A 190 15.33 20.37 -3.19
N GLN A 191 15.81 20.24 -4.43
CA GLN A 191 17.22 20.48 -4.77
C GLN A 191 17.71 21.89 -4.41
N GLY A 192 16.82 22.89 -4.42
CA GLY A 192 17.15 24.29 -4.11
C GLY A 192 16.94 24.72 -2.66
N GLY A 193 16.56 23.81 -1.75
CA GLY A 193 16.33 24.13 -0.34
C GLY A 193 15.08 23.49 0.27
N LYS A 194 14.48 24.22 1.21
CA LYS A 194 13.29 23.78 1.94
C LYS A 194 12.20 24.84 1.88
N LEU A 195 10.95 24.40 1.80
CA LEU A 195 9.75 25.23 1.90
C LEU A 195 8.80 24.65 2.94
N LEU A 196 8.47 25.43 3.96
CA LEU A 196 7.39 25.10 4.89
C LEU A 196 6.05 25.52 4.27
N LEU A 197 5.13 24.56 4.13
CA LEU A 197 3.78 24.80 3.66
C LEU A 197 2.80 24.54 4.81
N GLU A 198 2.14 25.60 5.26
CA GLU A 198 1.25 25.58 6.41
C GLU A 198 -0.22 25.32 6.00
N ASN A 199 -1.06 25.08 6.99
CA ASN A 199 -2.49 24.90 6.82
C ASN A 199 -3.13 26.00 5.92
N GLY A 200 -4.00 25.58 5.01
CA GLY A 200 -4.67 26.46 4.04
C GLY A 200 -3.80 26.92 2.87
N LYS A 201 -2.54 26.50 2.80
CA LYS A 201 -1.63 26.84 1.70
C LYS A 201 -1.51 25.71 0.68
N ALA A 202 -1.25 26.11 -0.56
CA ALA A 202 -0.92 25.20 -1.65
C ALA A 202 0.37 25.62 -2.35
N ALA A 203 1.06 24.64 -2.93
CA ALA A 203 2.29 24.88 -3.70
C ALA A 203 2.30 24.02 -4.97
N PHE A 204 2.98 24.51 -5.98
CA PHE A 204 3.23 23.83 -7.23
C PHE A 204 4.73 23.73 -7.49
N LEU A 205 5.25 22.54 -7.69
CA LEU A 205 6.60 22.29 -8.15
C LEU A 205 6.55 21.75 -9.57
N ARG A 206 6.93 22.61 -10.53
CA ARG A 206 6.95 22.27 -11.95
C ARG A 206 8.11 21.32 -12.25
N ASN A 207 7.90 20.37 -13.15
CA ASN A 207 8.96 19.47 -13.62
C ASN A 207 10.13 20.28 -14.23
N GLY A 208 11.35 19.88 -13.91
CA GLY A 208 12.57 20.59 -14.34
C GLY A 208 12.87 21.88 -13.59
N PHE A 209 12.04 22.28 -12.61
CA PHE A 209 12.30 23.43 -11.76
C PHE A 209 12.74 23.00 -10.37
N THR A 210 13.68 23.74 -9.82
CA THR A 210 14.28 23.45 -8.50
C THR A 210 13.58 24.17 -7.35
N ARG A 211 12.52 24.95 -7.60
CA ARG A 211 11.85 25.75 -6.58
C ARG A 211 10.32 25.67 -6.71
N PRO A 212 9.61 25.29 -5.66
CA PRO A 212 8.14 25.34 -5.67
C PRO A 212 7.64 26.79 -5.60
N VAL A 213 6.46 27.02 -6.19
CA VAL A 213 5.75 28.30 -6.14
C VAL A 213 4.50 28.12 -5.27
N ILE A 214 4.29 29.06 -4.34
CA ILE A 214 3.04 29.09 -3.56
C ILE A 214 1.92 29.53 -4.49
N ILE A 215 0.82 28.79 -4.49
CA ILE A 215 -0.39 29.06 -5.27
C ILE A 215 -1.59 29.25 -4.34
N PRO A 216 -2.65 29.97 -4.75
CA PRO A 216 -3.81 30.20 -3.90
C PRO A 216 -4.51 28.90 -3.48
N ASP A 217 -4.63 27.94 -4.39
CA ASP A 217 -5.24 26.62 -4.14
C ASP A 217 -4.92 25.68 -5.31
N PHE A 218 -5.33 24.40 -5.19
CA PHE A 218 -5.27 23.43 -6.29
C PHE A 218 -6.09 23.89 -7.48
N PRO A 219 -5.67 23.58 -8.71
CA PRO A 219 -6.51 23.66 -9.90
C PRO A 219 -7.85 22.95 -9.67
N VAL A 220 -8.93 23.51 -10.20
CA VAL A 220 -10.30 23.03 -9.95
C VAL A 220 -10.46 21.52 -10.21
N HIS A 221 -9.85 21.01 -11.29
CA HIS A 221 -9.92 19.60 -11.67
C HIS A 221 -9.17 18.66 -10.70
N LEU A 222 -8.19 19.17 -9.95
CA LEU A 222 -7.45 18.38 -8.96
C LEU A 222 -8.09 18.42 -7.56
N ARG A 223 -8.92 19.41 -7.26
CA ARG A 223 -9.55 19.58 -5.92
C ARG A 223 -10.37 18.39 -5.50
N GLN A 224 -11.12 17.81 -6.42
CA GLN A 224 -12.03 16.69 -6.14
C GLN A 224 -11.35 15.33 -6.23
N MET A 225 -10.11 15.25 -6.75
CA MET A 225 -9.38 14.01 -6.93
C MET A 225 -10.24 12.84 -7.47
N GLY A 226 -11.07 13.15 -8.49
CA GLY A 226 -11.97 12.16 -9.08
C GLY A 226 -13.06 11.62 -8.14
N GLY A 227 -13.44 12.35 -7.09
CA GLY A 227 -14.43 11.94 -6.09
C GLY A 227 -13.87 11.03 -4.99
N ALA A 228 -12.56 10.85 -4.93
CA ALA A 228 -11.90 10.12 -3.83
C ALA A 228 -12.11 10.86 -2.50
N PRO A 229 -12.59 10.20 -1.43
CA PRO A 229 -12.91 10.84 -0.16
C PRO A 229 -11.65 11.31 0.58
N ARG A 230 -11.82 12.22 1.53
CA ARG A 230 -10.78 12.47 2.53
C ARG A 230 -10.67 11.25 3.45
N PRO A 231 -9.43 10.81 3.79
CA PRO A 231 -9.24 9.57 4.54
C PRO A 231 -9.75 9.66 5.99
N ASP A 232 -9.82 10.87 6.57
CA ASP A 232 -10.38 11.11 7.91
C ASP A 232 -11.90 10.94 7.96
N GLY A 233 -12.58 11.12 6.84
CA GLY A 233 -14.03 10.92 6.71
C GLY A 233 -14.44 9.46 6.41
N VAL A 234 -13.49 8.54 6.23
CA VAL A 234 -13.78 7.13 6.00
C VAL A 234 -13.73 6.37 7.32
N GLU A 235 -14.83 5.71 7.65
CA GLU A 235 -14.89 4.84 8.82
C GLU A 235 -13.96 3.63 8.63
N VAL A 236 -13.07 3.43 9.58
CA VAL A 236 -12.24 2.22 9.67
C VAL A 236 -12.85 1.36 10.74
N LYS A 237 -13.40 0.23 10.35
CA LYS A 237 -14.02 -0.71 11.27
C LYS A 237 -13.00 -1.20 12.29
N ASP A 238 -13.41 -1.36 13.54
CA ASP A 238 -12.51 -1.78 14.63
C ASP A 238 -11.94 -3.18 14.39
N ASP A 239 -12.69 -4.06 13.71
CA ASP A 239 -12.28 -5.41 13.35
C ASP A 239 -11.25 -5.46 12.20
N LEU A 240 -11.00 -4.34 11.52
CA LEU A 240 -10.03 -4.30 10.41
C LEU A 240 -8.63 -4.71 10.86
N PHE A 241 -8.22 -4.32 12.08
CA PHE A 241 -6.96 -4.70 12.72
C PHE A 241 -7.16 -5.52 13.99
N GLY A 242 -8.41 -5.67 14.42
CA GLY A 242 -8.76 -6.37 15.64
C GLY A 242 -8.46 -7.86 15.55
N GLY A 243 -8.11 -8.46 16.66
CA GLY A 243 -7.93 -9.88 16.83
C GLY A 243 -8.33 -10.28 18.25
N VAL A 244 -8.66 -11.55 18.44
CA VAL A 244 -8.92 -12.15 19.75
C VAL A 244 -7.60 -12.51 20.40
N ASP A 245 -7.43 -12.18 21.67
CA ASP A 245 -6.23 -12.48 22.43
C ASP A 245 -6.09 -13.97 22.76
N GLN A 246 -4.87 -14.39 23.07
CA GLN A 246 -4.54 -15.81 23.29
C GLN A 246 -5.34 -16.45 24.45
N GLU A 247 -5.75 -15.65 25.44
CA GLU A 247 -6.53 -16.11 26.60
C GLU A 247 -8.00 -16.47 26.24
N GLU A 248 -8.49 -15.97 25.08
CA GLU A 248 -9.86 -16.19 24.63
C GLU A 248 -9.98 -17.28 23.54
N MET A 249 -9.02 -18.21 23.47
CA MET A 249 -9.08 -19.30 22.49
C MET A 249 -10.29 -20.22 22.71
N LYS A 250 -11.18 -20.22 21.74
CA LYS A 250 -12.41 -21.03 21.74
C LYS A 250 -12.28 -22.24 20.80
N PRO A 251 -13.07 -23.30 20.98
CA PRO A 251 -13.20 -24.36 19.98
C PRO A 251 -13.69 -23.80 18.65
N GLY A 252 -13.10 -24.25 17.54
CA GLY A 252 -13.49 -23.78 16.20
C GLY A 252 -12.45 -24.11 15.14
N LEU A 253 -12.67 -23.60 13.94
CA LEU A 253 -11.73 -23.70 12.83
C LEU A 253 -10.72 -22.56 12.90
N TYR A 254 -9.45 -22.92 12.99
CA TYR A 254 -8.34 -21.98 12.94
C TYR A 254 -7.70 -21.99 11.56
N VAL A 255 -7.63 -20.85 10.91
CA VAL A 255 -6.98 -20.65 9.62
C VAL A 255 -5.74 -19.78 9.81
N ASN A 256 -4.59 -20.24 9.31
CA ASN A 256 -3.34 -19.48 9.28
C ASN A 256 -2.81 -19.41 7.84
N VAL A 257 -2.60 -18.22 7.33
CA VAL A 257 -2.11 -18.00 5.97
C VAL A 257 -0.58 -17.97 5.99
N ARG A 258 0.04 -18.95 5.37
CA ARG A 258 1.51 -19.05 5.27
C ARG A 258 2.04 -18.33 4.04
N ASP A 259 1.25 -18.26 2.97
CA ASP A 259 1.58 -17.53 1.74
C ASP A 259 0.29 -17.17 0.99
N GLY A 260 0.30 -16.02 0.30
CA GLY A 260 -0.87 -15.51 -0.41
C GLY A 260 -1.90 -14.82 0.48
N ASP A 261 -3.13 -14.70 -0.02
CA ASP A 261 -4.28 -14.08 0.64
C ASP A 261 -5.46 -15.05 0.63
N VAL A 262 -6.18 -15.13 1.74
CA VAL A 262 -7.33 -16.04 1.94
C VAL A 262 -8.52 -15.25 2.47
N ALA A 263 -9.69 -15.41 1.85
CA ALA A 263 -10.96 -14.94 2.40
C ALA A 263 -11.62 -16.07 3.20
N VAL A 264 -11.91 -15.81 4.47
CA VAL A 264 -12.63 -16.75 5.35
C VAL A 264 -14.03 -16.19 5.59
N GLN A 265 -15.05 -16.93 5.14
CA GLN A 265 -16.44 -16.55 5.36
C GLN A 265 -17.01 -17.37 6.52
N GLY A 266 -17.55 -16.68 7.53
CA GLY A 266 -18.26 -17.27 8.65
C GLY A 266 -19.70 -17.62 8.33
N ASN A 267 -20.31 -18.47 9.16
CA ASN A 267 -21.74 -18.79 9.06
C ASN A 267 -22.64 -17.58 9.38
N ASP A 268 -22.11 -16.56 10.03
CA ASP A 268 -22.75 -15.27 10.30
C ASP A 268 -22.80 -14.36 9.05
N GLY A 269 -22.23 -14.82 7.92
CA GLY A 269 -22.14 -14.07 6.67
C GLY A 269 -20.97 -13.06 6.61
N ASN A 270 -20.24 -12.90 7.71
CA ASN A 270 -19.05 -12.04 7.72
C ASN A 270 -17.90 -12.70 6.97
N THR A 271 -17.17 -11.92 6.19
CA THR A 271 -15.97 -12.36 5.48
C THR A 271 -14.75 -11.62 6.00
N ILE A 272 -13.73 -12.38 6.39
CA ILE A 272 -12.44 -11.85 6.85
C ILE A 272 -11.37 -12.21 5.82
N ASN A 273 -10.70 -11.19 5.29
CA ASN A 273 -9.57 -11.37 4.40
C ASN A 273 -8.28 -11.45 5.23
N LEU A 274 -7.58 -12.56 5.11
CA LEU A 274 -6.30 -12.81 5.77
C LEU A 274 -5.18 -12.73 4.75
N GLY A 275 -4.11 -12.03 5.11
CA GLY A 275 -2.86 -12.01 4.38
C GLY A 275 -1.81 -12.95 5.01
N LYS A 276 -0.65 -13.04 4.38
CA LYS A 276 0.47 -13.85 4.86
C LYS A 276 0.84 -13.53 6.31
N GLY A 277 0.95 -14.57 7.14
CA GLY A 277 1.29 -14.46 8.56
C GLY A 277 0.10 -14.14 9.47
N GLU A 278 -1.11 -14.01 8.93
CA GLU A 278 -2.32 -13.77 9.72
C GLU A 278 -3.10 -15.04 9.97
N ALA A 279 -3.92 -15.01 11.02
CA ALA A 279 -4.77 -16.12 11.41
C ALA A 279 -6.19 -15.66 11.76
N SER A 280 -7.16 -16.55 11.63
CA SER A 280 -8.52 -16.36 12.10
C SER A 280 -9.04 -17.57 12.88
N LEU A 281 -10.08 -17.33 13.63
CA LEU A 281 -10.93 -18.35 14.27
C LEU A 281 -12.35 -18.19 13.75
N SER A 282 -12.90 -19.28 13.19
CA SER A 282 -14.34 -19.44 13.01
C SER A 282 -14.86 -20.33 14.14
N ALA A 283 -15.51 -19.71 15.12
CA ALA A 283 -16.01 -20.38 16.30
C ALA A 283 -17.27 -21.19 16.01
N LEU A 284 -17.61 -22.15 16.89
CA LEU A 284 -18.79 -23.01 16.72
C LEU A 284 -20.13 -22.24 16.79
N ASP A 285 -20.11 -21.04 17.37
CA ASP A 285 -21.25 -20.11 17.42
C ASP A 285 -21.50 -19.38 16.09
N GLY A 286 -20.67 -19.64 15.07
CA GLY A 286 -20.75 -19.05 13.73
C GLY A 286 -19.96 -17.77 13.56
N ALA A 287 -19.45 -17.17 14.65
CA ALA A 287 -18.66 -15.95 14.58
C ALA A 287 -17.27 -16.23 13.98
N THR A 288 -16.86 -15.39 13.02
CA THR A 288 -15.51 -15.44 12.46
C THR A 288 -14.75 -14.18 12.85
N VAL A 289 -13.59 -14.36 13.53
CA VAL A 289 -12.78 -13.29 14.06
C VAL A 289 -11.32 -13.44 13.64
N ARG A 290 -10.63 -12.34 13.44
CA ARG A 290 -9.18 -12.35 13.23
C ARG A 290 -8.49 -12.55 14.57
N LEU A 291 -7.37 -13.28 14.55
CA LEU A 291 -6.52 -13.45 15.72
C LEU A 291 -5.39 -12.45 15.71
N SER A 292 -5.02 -11.92 16.87
CA SER A 292 -3.86 -11.05 17.06
C SER A 292 -2.53 -11.81 16.99
N PHE A 293 -2.58 -13.15 16.95
CA PHE A 293 -1.42 -14.05 16.97
C PHE A 293 -1.71 -15.31 16.15
N VAL A 294 -0.66 -15.99 15.71
CA VAL A 294 -0.77 -17.33 15.14
C VAL A 294 -0.78 -18.34 16.30
N PRO A 295 -1.84 -19.18 16.45
CA PRO A 295 -1.93 -20.16 17.52
C PRO A 295 -0.68 -21.03 17.61
N PRO A 296 -0.13 -21.29 18.82
CA PRO A 296 1.11 -22.04 18.98
C PRO A 296 1.07 -23.44 18.33
N PHE A 297 -0.09 -24.12 18.36
CA PHE A 297 -0.23 -25.43 17.73
C PHE A 297 -0.08 -25.38 16.20
N GLN A 298 -0.44 -24.27 15.53
CA GLN A 298 -0.27 -24.11 14.08
C GLN A 298 1.18 -23.81 13.69
N LYS A 299 2.01 -23.28 14.60
CA LYS A 299 3.42 -23.01 14.33
C LYS A 299 4.25 -24.28 14.16
N PHE A 300 3.82 -25.37 14.76
CA PHE A 300 4.51 -26.67 14.70
C PHE A 300 4.01 -27.58 13.58
N ASP A 301 2.94 -27.20 12.87
CA ASP A 301 2.45 -27.97 11.73
C ASP A 301 3.52 -28.00 10.63
N LYS A 302 3.89 -29.21 10.24
CA LYS A 302 4.78 -29.39 9.08
C LYS A 302 4.05 -28.93 7.84
N ILE A 303 4.72 -28.11 7.02
CA ILE A 303 4.19 -27.72 5.71
C ILE A 303 4.05 -29.01 4.89
N PRO A 304 2.84 -29.33 4.39
CA PRO A 304 2.65 -30.48 3.52
C PRO A 304 3.57 -30.32 2.30
N ASN A 305 4.48 -31.27 2.10
CA ASN A 305 5.29 -31.30 0.89
C ASN A 305 4.49 -32.03 -0.21
N PRO A 306 4.11 -31.35 -1.30
CA PRO A 306 3.36 -31.99 -2.40
C PRO A 306 4.09 -33.21 -2.98
N ALA A 307 5.42 -33.26 -2.88
CA ALA A 307 6.23 -34.40 -3.30
C ALA A 307 6.19 -35.59 -2.34
N GLN A 308 5.56 -35.47 -1.16
CA GLN A 308 5.43 -36.53 -0.15
C GLN A 308 3.95 -36.96 0.04
N VAL A 309 3.17 -36.91 -1.02
CA VAL A 309 1.80 -37.44 -0.98
C VAL A 309 1.85 -38.94 -0.72
N THR A 310 1.37 -39.36 0.46
CA THR A 310 1.31 -40.79 0.77
C THR A 310 0.26 -41.47 -0.16
N PRO A 311 0.43 -42.75 -0.47
CA PRO A 311 -0.55 -43.47 -1.29
C PRO A 311 -2.01 -43.38 -0.79
N LYS A 312 -2.20 -43.13 0.51
CA LYS A 312 -3.51 -42.95 1.15
C LYS A 312 -4.07 -41.53 0.84
N MET A 313 -3.21 -40.52 0.83
CA MET A 313 -3.59 -39.16 0.40
C MET A 313 -3.85 -39.12 -1.10
N GLN A 314 -3.05 -39.82 -1.90
CA GLN A 314 -3.28 -39.88 -3.35
C GLN A 314 -4.65 -40.47 -3.66
N LYS A 315 -5.04 -41.58 -2.97
CA LYS A 315 -6.41 -42.15 -3.11
C LYS A 315 -7.50 -41.17 -2.70
N MET A 316 -7.27 -40.34 -1.69
CA MET A 316 -8.24 -39.30 -1.32
C MET A 316 -8.30 -38.20 -2.41
N ILE A 317 -7.18 -37.76 -2.93
CA ILE A 317 -7.10 -36.77 -4.03
C ILE A 317 -7.81 -37.33 -5.27
N ASP A 318 -7.56 -38.61 -5.60
CA ASP A 318 -8.20 -39.31 -6.74
C ASP A 318 -9.70 -39.47 -6.55
N LEU A 319 -10.18 -39.65 -5.31
CA LEU A 319 -11.62 -39.77 -4.97
C LEU A 319 -12.34 -38.39 -5.11
N PHE A 320 -11.65 -37.28 -4.87
CA PHE A 320 -12.23 -35.95 -4.95
C PHE A 320 -11.85 -35.23 -6.25
N GLY A 321 -10.82 -35.70 -6.98
CA GLY A 321 -10.29 -35.08 -8.18
C GLY A 321 -10.94 -35.51 -9.50
N ASP A 322 -11.77 -36.53 -9.51
CA ASP A 322 -12.31 -37.12 -10.77
C ASP A 322 -13.79 -36.74 -11.04
N LYS A 323 -14.12 -35.47 -10.89
CA LYS A 323 -15.34 -34.90 -11.48
C LYS A 323 -15.08 -33.54 -12.09
N GLY A 324 -14.73 -33.58 -13.37
CA GLY A 324 -15.03 -32.54 -14.35
C GLY A 324 -14.47 -31.14 -14.04
N GLN A 325 -13.58 -30.67 -14.88
CA GLN A 325 -13.14 -29.30 -15.07
C GLN A 325 -14.30 -28.28 -14.90
N GLU A 326 -14.62 -27.92 -13.69
CA GLU A 326 -15.18 -26.64 -13.32
C GLU A 326 -14.30 -26.09 -12.20
N LYS A 327 -13.77 -24.88 -12.43
CA LYS A 327 -13.13 -24.09 -11.39
C LYS A 327 -14.16 -23.86 -10.28
N GLN A 328 -14.27 -24.80 -9.35
CA GLN A 328 -14.97 -24.56 -8.09
C GLN A 328 -14.01 -23.84 -7.16
N GLU A 329 -14.30 -22.58 -6.89
CA GLU A 329 -13.84 -21.91 -5.69
C GLU A 329 -14.23 -22.80 -4.51
N PHE A 330 -13.23 -23.24 -3.76
CA PHE A 330 -13.47 -24.01 -2.54
C PHE A 330 -14.02 -23.07 -1.47
N GLU A 331 -15.32 -22.95 -1.37
CA GLU A 331 -16.00 -22.39 -0.21
C GLU A 331 -15.99 -23.43 0.91
N CYS A 332 -15.20 -23.22 1.97
CA CYS A 332 -15.36 -23.96 3.22
C CYS A 332 -16.62 -23.48 3.92
N ARG A 333 -17.74 -24.19 3.77
CA ARG A 333 -18.94 -23.98 4.57
C ARG A 333 -18.93 -24.98 5.72
N LEU A 334 -18.91 -24.45 6.94
CA LEU A 334 -19.23 -25.25 8.13
C LEU A 334 -20.76 -25.53 8.13
N GLN A 335 -21.15 -26.79 8.11
CA GLN A 335 -22.53 -27.22 8.35
C GLN A 335 -22.81 -27.33 9.84
#